data_cbc5898cec62a2dd4b25ae8e0ad534e6
#
_entry.id   cbc5898cec62a2dd4b25ae8e0ad534e6
#
_cell.length_a   1.000
_cell.length_b   1.000
_cell.length_c   1.000
_cell.angle_alpha   90.00
_cell.angle_beta   90.00
_cell.angle_gamma   90.00
#
_symmetry.space_group_name_H-M   'P 1'
#
loop_
_entity.id
_entity.type
_entity.pdbx_description
1 polymer ?
#
loop_
_entity_poly.entity_id
_entity_poly.type
_entity_poly.pdbx_seq_one_letter_code
_entity_poly.pdbx_strand_id
1 'polypeptide(L)'
;MLQRNWWVVALTALSAVNIALVASYLATPMYGTSAKFLVSPNSALATEGDIVNSLGTLDRRSIISTYAEIISSSRIFEETGQELKIAPDDLRNYSHSAVVLADANVLQLTVEGPDAETTARLANAIGQRSIIYAEQFLPVYNLDSLDLAVAPTGPFSPQPVRDVGIAL
;
A
#
# COMPACT_ATOMS: atom_id res chain seq x y z
N MET A 1 -18.54 -43.23 -18.10
CA MET A 1 -17.11 -43.35 -18.36
C MET A 1 -16.23 -42.76 -17.24
N LEU A 2 -16.68 -41.75 -16.49
CA LEU A 2 -15.93 -41.16 -15.33
C LEU A 2 -15.70 -42.16 -14.19
N GLN A 3 -16.64 -43.05 -13.90
CA GLN A 3 -16.54 -44.00 -12.76
C GLN A 3 -15.42 -45.04 -12.88
N ARG A 4 -14.92 -45.33 -14.10
CA ARG A 4 -13.89 -46.36 -14.30
C ARG A 4 -12.46 -45.84 -14.09
N ASN A 5 -12.24 -44.48 -14.12
CA ASN A 5 -10.92 -43.88 -14.02
C ASN A 5 -10.86 -42.80 -12.94
N TRP A 6 -11.73 -42.87 -11.92
CA TRP A 6 -11.79 -41.87 -10.84
C TRP A 6 -10.46 -41.71 -10.10
N TRP A 7 -9.67 -42.78 -10.04
CA TRP A 7 -8.34 -42.74 -9.42
C TRP A 7 -7.34 -41.86 -10.17
N VAL A 8 -7.47 -41.69 -11.49
CA VAL A 8 -6.65 -40.77 -12.29
C VAL A 8 -6.98 -39.33 -11.90
N VAL A 9 -8.27 -39.02 -11.75
CA VAL A 9 -8.73 -37.70 -11.29
C VAL A 9 -8.23 -37.41 -9.86
N ALA A 10 -8.32 -38.40 -8.98
CA ALA A 10 -7.82 -38.27 -7.61
C ALA A 10 -6.30 -38.08 -7.56
N LEU A 11 -5.56 -38.77 -8.42
CA LEU A 11 -4.11 -38.66 -8.48
C LEU A 11 -3.64 -37.32 -9.07
N THR A 12 -4.35 -36.81 -10.09
CA THR A 12 -4.06 -35.46 -10.62
C THR A 12 -4.38 -34.34 -9.62
N ALA A 13 -5.51 -34.44 -8.91
CA ALA A 13 -5.87 -33.50 -7.87
C ALA A 13 -4.84 -33.52 -6.72
N LEU A 14 -4.43 -34.73 -6.28
CA LEU A 14 -3.41 -34.85 -5.23
C LEU A 14 -2.06 -34.27 -5.67
N SER A 15 -1.67 -34.49 -6.94
CA SER A 15 -0.45 -33.92 -7.50
C SER A 15 -0.51 -32.38 -7.55
N ALA A 16 -1.66 -31.82 -7.98
CA ALA A 16 -1.87 -30.37 -8.02
C ALA A 16 -1.77 -29.73 -6.63
N VAL A 17 -2.40 -30.35 -5.62
CA VAL A 17 -2.31 -29.90 -4.22
C VAL A 17 -0.88 -29.95 -3.71
N ASN A 18 -0.13 -31.03 -3.98
CA ASN A 18 1.27 -31.12 -3.56
C ASN A 18 2.13 -30.04 -4.22
N ILE A 19 1.97 -29.79 -5.52
CA ILE A 19 2.69 -28.72 -6.23
C ILE A 19 2.35 -27.36 -5.64
N ALA A 20 1.07 -27.08 -5.37
CA ALA A 20 0.63 -25.82 -4.77
C ALA A 20 1.22 -25.61 -3.37
N LEU A 21 1.25 -26.67 -2.54
CA LEU A 21 1.85 -26.60 -1.20
C LEU A 21 3.36 -26.36 -1.27
N VAL A 22 4.08 -27.04 -2.15
CA VAL A 22 5.52 -26.85 -2.33
C VAL A 22 5.80 -25.42 -2.83
N ALA A 23 5.05 -24.93 -3.82
CA ALA A 23 5.18 -23.57 -4.33
C ALA A 23 4.89 -22.52 -3.24
N SER A 24 3.83 -22.73 -2.45
CA SER A 24 3.48 -21.83 -1.33
C SER A 24 4.54 -21.83 -0.22
N TYR A 25 5.15 -22.97 0.05
CA TYR A 25 6.20 -23.09 1.07
C TYR A 25 7.53 -22.44 0.63
N LEU A 26 7.81 -22.45 -0.68
CA LEU A 26 9.02 -21.85 -1.26
C LEU A 26 8.85 -20.33 -1.55
N ALA A 27 7.61 -19.83 -1.52
CA ALA A 27 7.34 -18.42 -1.78
C ALA A 27 7.86 -17.55 -0.63
N THR A 28 8.51 -16.44 -0.98
CA THR A 28 8.98 -15.45 -0.01
C THR A 28 7.78 -14.85 0.75
N PRO A 29 7.79 -14.85 2.09
CA PRO A 29 6.74 -14.21 2.85
C PRO A 29 6.68 -12.72 2.54
N MET A 30 5.48 -12.17 2.36
CA MET A 30 5.24 -10.76 2.12
C MET A 30 4.42 -10.16 3.25
N TYR A 31 4.85 -9.01 3.72
CA TYR A 31 4.24 -8.26 4.80
C TYR A 31 3.67 -6.96 4.26
N GLY A 32 2.42 -6.66 4.59
CA GLY A 32 1.75 -5.43 4.18
C GLY A 32 1.37 -4.58 5.39
N THR A 33 1.61 -3.28 5.29
CA THR A 33 1.18 -2.32 6.31
C THR A 33 0.62 -1.07 5.65
N SER A 34 -0.12 -0.29 6.41
CA SER A 34 -0.67 0.97 5.90
C SER A 34 -0.52 2.11 6.89
N ALA A 35 -0.27 3.31 6.35
CA ALA A 35 -0.34 4.57 7.06
C ALA A 35 -1.51 5.39 6.49
N LYS A 36 -2.15 6.22 7.33
CA LYS A 36 -3.25 7.09 6.90
C LYS A 36 -2.91 8.55 7.12
N PHE A 37 -3.35 9.38 6.19
CA PHE A 37 -3.12 10.81 6.17
C PHE A 37 -4.44 11.55 5.96
N LEU A 38 -4.61 12.64 6.69
CA LEU A 38 -5.74 13.55 6.54
C LEU A 38 -5.32 14.73 5.66
N VAL A 39 -6.13 15.04 4.65
CA VAL A 39 -5.97 16.25 3.83
C VAL A 39 -6.97 17.28 4.31
N SER A 40 -6.47 18.40 4.83
CA SER A 40 -7.27 19.51 5.38
C SER A 40 -6.89 20.84 4.74
N PRO A 41 -7.84 21.78 4.54
CA PRO A 41 -7.52 23.12 4.05
C PRO A 41 -6.58 23.83 5.03
N ASN A 42 -5.57 24.52 4.48
CA ASN A 42 -4.68 25.34 5.29
C ASN A 42 -5.36 26.66 5.65
N SER A 43 -5.92 26.74 6.87
CA SER A 43 -6.65 27.91 7.37
C SER A 43 -5.78 29.17 7.49
N ALA A 44 -4.45 29.05 7.51
CA ALA A 44 -3.55 30.19 7.58
C ALA A 44 -3.44 30.95 6.24
N LEU A 45 -3.76 30.31 5.11
CA LEU A 45 -3.68 30.87 3.77
C LEU A 45 -5.06 31.15 3.16
N ALA A 46 -6.13 30.62 3.76
CA ALA A 46 -7.48 30.74 3.23
C ALA A 46 -8.13 32.06 3.67
N THR A 47 -8.36 32.97 2.73
CA THR A 47 -9.26 34.11 2.94
C THR A 47 -10.69 33.60 3.05
N GLU A 48 -11.58 34.26 3.83
CA GLU A 48 -12.96 33.82 4.05
C GLU A 48 -13.75 33.51 2.75
N GLY A 49 -13.39 34.16 1.62
CA GLY A 49 -13.98 33.91 0.31
C GLY A 49 -13.47 32.63 -0.38
N ASP A 50 -12.25 32.23 -0.12
CA ASP A 50 -11.64 31.05 -0.75
C ASP A 50 -12.11 29.76 -0.08
N ILE A 51 -12.43 29.82 1.24
CA ILE A 51 -12.97 28.68 1.99
C ILE A 51 -14.36 28.28 1.44
N VAL A 52 -15.19 29.24 1.06
CA VAL A 52 -16.52 28.97 0.53
C VAL A 52 -16.46 28.40 -0.89
N ASN A 53 -15.53 28.85 -1.73
CA ASN A 53 -15.36 28.38 -3.11
C ASN A 53 -14.62 27.01 -3.19
N SER A 54 -13.71 26.73 -2.28
CA SER A 54 -12.99 25.44 -2.23
C SER A 54 -13.85 24.28 -1.69
N LEU A 55 -15.05 24.55 -1.23
CA LEU A 55 -16.02 23.56 -0.75
C LEU A 55 -16.75 22.81 -1.88
N GLY A 56 -16.49 23.12 -3.14
CA GLY A 56 -16.98 22.34 -4.28
C GLY A 56 -16.49 20.89 -4.19
N THR A 57 -17.42 19.94 -4.10
CA THR A 57 -17.10 18.51 -3.91
C THR A 57 -16.23 17.91 -5.01
N LEU A 58 -16.27 18.49 -6.22
CA LEU A 58 -15.47 18.07 -7.37
C LEU A 58 -14.01 18.55 -7.26
N ASP A 59 -13.79 19.79 -6.82
CA ASP A 59 -12.45 20.34 -6.65
C ASP A 59 -11.70 19.64 -5.52
N ARG A 60 -12.40 19.31 -4.43
CA ARG A 60 -11.81 18.60 -3.28
C ARG A 60 -11.31 17.21 -3.66
N ARG A 61 -12.09 16.43 -4.41
CA ARG A 61 -11.70 15.08 -4.85
C ARG A 61 -10.49 15.12 -5.79
N SER A 62 -10.42 16.11 -6.67
CA SER A 62 -9.27 16.34 -7.56
C SER A 62 -8.01 16.65 -6.77
N ILE A 63 -8.10 17.51 -5.77
CA ILE A 63 -6.97 17.89 -4.90
C ILE A 63 -6.46 16.67 -4.13
N ILE A 64 -7.35 15.93 -3.47
CA ILE A 64 -6.98 14.73 -2.70
C ILE A 64 -6.30 13.69 -3.61
N SER A 65 -6.79 13.52 -4.86
CA SER A 65 -6.16 12.63 -5.85
C SER A 65 -4.74 13.08 -6.20
N THR A 66 -4.48 14.39 -6.27
CA THR A 66 -3.13 14.92 -6.49
C THR A 66 -2.18 14.55 -5.35
N TYR A 67 -2.63 14.62 -4.10
CA TYR A 67 -1.84 14.18 -2.95
C TYR A 67 -1.59 12.66 -2.97
N ALA A 68 -2.58 11.87 -3.39
CA ALA A 68 -2.39 10.43 -3.57
C ALA A 68 -1.31 10.12 -4.62
N GLU A 69 -1.29 10.86 -5.72
CA GLU A 69 -0.27 10.73 -6.76
C GLU A 69 1.13 11.11 -6.26
N ILE A 70 1.24 12.17 -5.46
CA ILE A 70 2.50 12.57 -4.83
C ILE A 70 3.02 11.46 -3.92
N ILE A 71 2.18 10.91 -3.04
CA ILE A 71 2.55 9.83 -2.13
C ILE A 71 2.94 8.55 -2.89
N SER A 72 2.31 8.29 -4.03
CA SER A 72 2.59 7.15 -4.91
C SER A 72 3.79 7.38 -5.84
N SER A 73 4.44 8.54 -5.77
CA SER A 73 5.54 8.89 -6.67
C SER A 73 6.74 7.96 -6.48
N SER A 74 7.21 7.36 -7.59
CA SER A 74 8.43 6.54 -7.60
C SER A 74 9.64 7.31 -7.10
N ARG A 75 9.72 8.62 -7.36
CA ARG A 75 10.79 9.48 -6.90
C ARG A 75 10.84 9.54 -5.37
N ILE A 76 9.70 9.77 -4.71
CA ILE A 76 9.63 9.81 -3.24
C ILE A 76 10.01 8.45 -2.66
N PHE A 77 9.55 7.37 -3.29
CA PHE A 77 9.88 6.00 -2.89
C PHE A 77 11.39 5.72 -2.97
N GLU A 78 12.02 6.02 -4.10
CA GLU A 78 13.45 5.80 -4.31
C GLU A 78 14.31 6.66 -3.37
N GLU A 79 14.00 7.95 -3.24
CA GLU A 79 14.71 8.86 -2.33
C GLU A 79 14.58 8.41 -0.87
N THR A 80 13.40 7.91 -0.47
CA THR A 80 13.17 7.36 0.87
C THR A 80 13.95 6.06 1.09
N GLY A 81 13.99 5.18 0.08
CA GLY A 81 14.80 3.96 0.13
C GLY A 81 16.28 4.26 0.34
N GLN A 82 16.81 5.27 -0.35
CA GLN A 82 18.20 5.73 -0.18
C GLN A 82 18.46 6.28 1.22
N GLU A 83 17.55 7.09 1.76
CA GLU A 83 17.64 7.64 3.11
C GLU A 83 17.68 6.54 4.18
N LEU A 84 16.88 5.51 4.01
CA LEU A 84 16.85 4.33 4.88
C LEU A 84 18.01 3.37 4.62
N LYS A 85 18.89 3.67 3.66
CA LYS A 85 20.05 2.85 3.24
C LYS A 85 19.64 1.45 2.77
N ILE A 86 18.47 1.33 2.14
CA ILE A 86 18.03 0.11 1.48
C ILE A 86 18.73 0.04 0.13
N ALA A 87 19.37 -1.09 -0.17
CA ALA A 87 20.04 -1.27 -1.46
C ALA A 87 19.01 -1.21 -2.61
N PRO A 88 19.33 -0.63 -3.78
CA PRO A 88 18.38 -0.49 -4.88
C PRO A 88 17.78 -1.82 -5.35
N ASP A 89 18.55 -2.91 -5.29
CA ASP A 89 18.08 -4.25 -5.66
C ASP A 89 17.10 -4.81 -4.62
N ASP A 90 17.32 -4.54 -3.34
CA ASP A 90 16.41 -4.93 -2.27
C ASP A 90 15.12 -4.10 -2.33
N LEU A 91 15.21 -2.80 -2.66
CA LEU A 91 14.07 -1.90 -2.77
C LEU A 91 13.06 -2.36 -3.84
N ARG A 92 13.52 -3.06 -4.88
CA ARG A 92 12.64 -3.64 -5.91
C ARG A 92 11.69 -4.71 -5.39
N ASN A 93 12.00 -5.30 -4.22
CA ASN A 93 11.14 -6.28 -3.57
C ASN A 93 10.01 -5.63 -2.76
N TYR A 94 10.01 -4.30 -2.67
CA TYR A 94 8.96 -3.52 -2.01
C TYR A 94 8.06 -2.87 -3.05
N SER A 95 6.78 -2.83 -2.75
CA SER A 95 5.78 -2.09 -3.52
C SER A 95 5.07 -1.08 -2.63
N HIS A 96 4.58 -0.01 -3.24
CA HIS A 96 3.81 1.01 -2.54
C HIS A 96 2.65 1.48 -3.41
N SER A 97 1.57 1.87 -2.76
CA SER A 97 0.41 2.48 -3.43
C SER A 97 -0.33 3.39 -2.46
N ALA A 98 -0.88 4.49 -2.96
CA ALA A 98 -1.74 5.35 -2.18
C ALA A 98 -3.12 5.43 -2.82
N VAL A 99 -4.15 5.33 -1.99
CA VAL A 99 -5.55 5.40 -2.41
C VAL A 99 -6.32 6.41 -1.57
N VAL A 100 -7.28 7.07 -2.20
CA VAL A 100 -8.24 7.93 -1.51
C VAL A 100 -9.32 7.03 -0.92
N LEU A 101 -9.55 7.11 0.39
CA LEU A 101 -10.67 6.41 1.01
C LEU A 101 -11.99 7.09 0.63
N ALA A 102 -12.95 6.28 0.19
CA ALA A 102 -14.26 6.78 -0.24
C ALA A 102 -14.92 7.59 0.89
N ASP A 103 -15.51 8.74 0.50
CA ASP A 103 -16.26 9.65 1.36
C ASP A 103 -15.50 10.26 2.55
N ALA A 104 -14.16 10.16 2.55
CA ALA A 104 -13.30 10.78 3.55
C ALA A 104 -12.18 11.61 2.88
N ASN A 105 -11.72 12.64 3.57
CA ASN A 105 -10.52 13.38 3.16
C ASN A 105 -9.24 12.65 3.61
N VAL A 106 -9.28 11.33 3.55
CA VAL A 106 -8.22 10.46 4.07
C VAL A 106 -7.57 9.71 2.92
N LEU A 107 -6.26 9.74 2.92
CA LEU A 107 -5.40 8.96 2.05
C LEU A 107 -4.86 7.77 2.83
N GLN A 108 -4.81 6.61 2.22
CA GLN A 108 -4.16 5.43 2.76
C GLN A 108 -2.99 5.06 1.88
N LEU A 109 -1.79 5.13 2.43
CA LEU A 109 -0.57 4.59 1.84
C LEU A 109 -0.42 3.14 2.31
N THR A 110 -0.32 2.22 1.37
CA THR A 110 0.00 0.81 1.64
C THR A 110 1.39 0.52 1.11
N VAL A 111 2.21 -0.14 1.91
CA VAL A 111 3.53 -0.63 1.53
C VAL A 111 3.60 -2.12 1.82
N GLU A 112 4.15 -2.87 0.86
CA GLU A 112 4.32 -4.31 0.94
C GLU A 112 5.78 -4.67 0.71
N GLY A 113 6.28 -5.70 1.40
CA GLY A 113 7.66 -6.12 1.26
C GLY A 113 8.00 -7.39 2.04
N PRO A 114 9.22 -7.92 1.88
CA PRO A 114 9.64 -9.19 2.48
C PRO A 114 9.97 -9.11 3.96
N ASP A 115 10.18 -7.90 4.51
CA ASP A 115 10.52 -7.68 5.92
C ASP A 115 9.53 -6.75 6.60
N ALA A 116 8.90 -7.20 7.69
CA ALA A 116 7.81 -6.50 8.36
C ALA A 116 8.23 -5.13 8.94
N GLU A 117 9.42 -5.08 9.56
CA GLU A 117 9.91 -3.86 10.21
C GLU A 117 10.32 -2.82 9.16
N THR A 118 11.06 -3.24 8.15
CA THR A 118 11.47 -2.37 7.04
C THR A 118 10.27 -1.86 6.28
N THR A 119 9.23 -2.69 6.06
CA THR A 119 7.98 -2.29 5.41
C THR A 119 7.29 -1.15 6.18
N ALA A 120 7.18 -1.27 7.51
CA ALA A 120 6.58 -0.23 8.35
C ALA A 120 7.43 1.05 8.39
N ARG A 121 8.74 0.92 8.50
CA ARG A 121 9.67 2.06 8.46
C ARG A 121 9.60 2.80 7.13
N LEU A 122 9.57 2.06 6.02
CA LEU A 122 9.47 2.62 4.69
C LEU A 122 8.15 3.37 4.49
N ALA A 123 7.01 2.80 4.94
CA ALA A 123 5.70 3.44 4.86
C ALA A 123 5.68 4.77 5.65
N ASN A 124 6.22 4.80 6.87
CA ASN A 124 6.27 6.00 7.70
C ASN A 124 7.21 7.06 7.10
N ALA A 125 8.36 6.65 6.56
CA ALA A 125 9.32 7.57 5.96
C ALA A 125 8.80 8.17 4.65
N ILE A 126 8.12 7.38 3.80
CA ILE A 126 7.42 7.88 2.60
C ILE A 126 6.39 8.93 3.01
N GLY A 127 5.59 8.63 4.03
CA GLY A 127 4.58 9.55 4.53
C GLY A 127 5.19 10.87 5.00
N GLN A 128 6.22 10.81 5.82
CA GLN A 128 6.91 12.00 6.34
C GLN A 128 7.51 12.85 5.21
N ARG A 129 8.15 12.22 4.22
CA ARG A 129 8.71 12.92 3.06
C ARG A 129 7.60 13.55 2.21
N SER A 130 6.48 12.85 2.05
CA SER A 130 5.32 13.36 1.31
C SER A 130 4.70 14.59 1.99
N ILE A 131 4.64 14.62 3.31
CA ILE A 131 4.20 15.80 4.08
C ILE A 131 5.11 17.00 3.78
N ILE A 132 6.43 16.82 3.91
CA ILE A 132 7.41 17.89 3.63
C ILE A 132 7.29 18.37 2.18
N TYR A 133 7.13 17.47 1.23
CA TYR A 133 6.96 17.82 -0.18
C TYR A 133 5.66 18.61 -0.41
N ALA A 134 4.56 18.17 0.21
CA ALA A 134 3.27 18.83 0.10
C ALA A 134 3.32 20.27 0.66
N GLU A 135 3.94 20.47 1.82
CA GLU A 135 4.11 21.79 2.42
C GLU A 135 4.92 22.76 1.52
N GLN A 136 5.91 22.25 0.82
CA GLN A 136 6.77 23.09 -0.05
C GLN A 136 6.08 23.46 -1.37
N PHE A 137 5.32 22.56 -1.97
CA PHE A 137 4.82 22.71 -3.34
C PHE A 137 3.30 22.94 -3.43
N LEU A 138 2.55 22.56 -2.40
CA LEU A 138 1.10 22.67 -2.35
C LEU A 138 0.59 23.23 -1.01
N PRO A 139 0.98 24.46 -0.62
CA PRO A 139 0.70 24.99 0.71
C PRO A 139 -0.79 25.28 0.99
N VAL A 140 -1.67 25.13 -0.01
CA VAL A 140 -3.11 25.43 0.12
C VAL A 140 -3.83 24.41 1.01
N TYR A 141 -3.31 23.20 1.09
CA TYR A 141 -3.84 22.12 1.94
C TYR A 141 -2.72 21.53 2.79
N ASN A 142 -3.06 21.15 4.01
CA ASN A 142 -2.17 20.42 4.90
C ASN A 142 -2.37 18.92 4.69
N LEU A 143 -1.26 18.19 4.76
CA LEU A 143 -1.24 16.74 4.82
C LEU A 143 -0.76 16.33 6.21
N ASP A 144 -1.66 15.83 7.03
CA ASP A 144 -1.38 15.46 8.41
C ASP A 144 -1.37 13.94 8.57
N SER A 145 -0.44 13.40 9.35
CA SER A 145 -0.42 11.98 9.68
C SER A 145 -1.56 11.65 10.64
N LEU A 146 -2.45 10.74 10.24
CA LEU A 146 -3.58 10.28 11.06
C LEU A 146 -3.22 8.98 11.81
N ASP A 147 -2.74 7.98 11.07
CA ASP A 147 -2.29 6.69 11.61
C ASP A 147 -0.91 6.37 11.05
N LEU A 148 0.01 5.99 11.93
CA LEU A 148 1.32 5.49 11.52
C LEU A 148 1.25 4.00 11.17
N ALA A 149 2.09 3.60 10.21
CA ALA A 149 2.27 2.20 9.87
C ALA A 149 2.94 1.46 11.02
N VAL A 150 2.40 0.29 11.35
CA VAL A 150 2.94 -0.62 12.38
C VAL A 150 3.42 -1.89 11.70
N ALA A 151 4.52 -2.46 12.19
CA ALA A 151 5.04 -3.72 11.66
C ALA A 151 3.99 -4.83 11.85
N PRO A 152 3.56 -5.49 10.76
CA PRO A 152 2.57 -6.56 10.84
C PRO A 152 3.14 -7.77 11.59
N THR A 153 2.30 -8.44 12.38
CA THR A 153 2.70 -9.61 13.18
C THR A 153 2.84 -10.90 12.37
N GLY A 154 2.36 -10.91 11.12
CA GLY A 154 2.45 -12.06 10.23
C GLY A 154 2.37 -11.65 8.76
N PRO A 155 2.84 -12.53 7.86
CA PRO A 155 2.77 -12.28 6.42
C PRO A 155 1.33 -12.40 5.92
N PHE A 156 0.96 -11.57 4.93
CA PHE A 156 -0.33 -11.67 4.25
C PHE A 156 -0.28 -12.67 3.07
N SER A 157 0.89 -13.02 2.59
CA SER A 157 1.16 -13.99 1.53
C SER A 157 2.46 -14.74 1.85
N PRO A 158 2.58 -16.06 1.51
CA PRO A 158 1.53 -16.93 0.96
C PRO A 158 0.47 -17.30 2.00
N GLN A 159 -0.73 -17.66 1.51
CA GLN A 159 -1.81 -18.19 2.34
C GLN A 159 -2.09 -19.64 1.91
N PRO A 160 -1.39 -20.65 2.45
CA PRO A 160 -1.44 -22.02 1.95
C PRO A 160 -2.84 -22.61 1.92
N VAL A 161 -3.68 -22.26 2.89
CA VAL A 161 -5.08 -22.74 2.93
C VAL A 161 -5.93 -22.21 1.77
N ARG A 162 -5.73 -20.93 1.41
CA ARG A 162 -6.43 -20.31 0.29
C ARG A 162 -5.89 -20.80 -1.04
N ASP A 163 -4.58 -20.94 -1.13
CA ASP A 163 -3.90 -21.37 -2.37
C ASP A 163 -4.26 -22.81 -2.74
N VAL A 164 -4.41 -23.70 -1.74
CA VAL A 164 -4.91 -25.05 -1.94
C VAL A 164 -6.40 -25.06 -2.34
N GLY A 165 -7.22 -24.17 -1.77
CA GLY A 165 -8.64 -24.05 -2.11
C GLY A 165 -8.91 -23.60 -3.56
N ILE A 166 -7.96 -22.88 -4.17
CA ILE A 166 -8.04 -22.46 -5.59
C ILE A 166 -7.56 -23.58 -6.52
N ALA A 167 -6.70 -24.50 -6.03
CA ALA A 167 -6.14 -25.60 -6.81
C ALA A 167 -7.08 -26.84 -6.92
N LEU A 168 -8.18 -26.88 -6.17
CA LEU A 168 -9.22 -27.90 -6.18
C LEU A 168 -10.44 -27.49 -7.03
#